data_60813b3e3c27eaf5a75c99e3c4923644
#
_entry.id   60813b3e3c27eaf5a75c99e3c4923644
#
_cell.length_a   1.000
_cell.length_b   1.000
_cell.length_c   1.000
_cell.angle_alpha   90.00
_cell.angle_beta   90.00
_cell.angle_gamma   90.00
#
_symmetry.space_group_name_H-M   'P 1'
#
loop_
_entity.id
_entity.type
_entity.pdbx_description
1 polymer ?
#
loop_
_entity_poly.entity_id
_entity_poly.type
_entity_poly.pdbx_seq_one_letter_code
_entity_poly.pdbx_strand_id
1 'polypeptide(L)'
;MKKIVILLSVMLFIVACEKGNEEMKEAKVVVAVYDENGKIVTGVPVKMYNEKDYKIFEKDNLTLPTAIAQTNESGIATFVLPREEWFTTQSQRFLTFVVQEGGGPDNYQIWSSGKTVEAGKVVKVDIRLTQFPN
;
A
#
# COMPACT_ATOMS: atom_id res chain seq x y z
N MET A 1 -45.93 -21.36 -4.88
CA MET A 1 -45.33 -20.76 -6.08
C MET A 1 -44.61 -19.44 -5.79
N LYS A 2 -45.19 -18.56 -5.03
CA LYS A 2 -44.53 -17.30 -4.68
C LYS A 2 -43.25 -17.50 -3.87
N LYS A 3 -43.18 -18.54 -3.08
CA LYS A 3 -42.00 -18.87 -2.28
C LYS A 3 -40.82 -19.31 -3.13
N ILE A 4 -41.07 -19.91 -4.27
CA ILE A 4 -40.05 -20.39 -5.18
C ILE A 4 -39.38 -19.21 -5.88
N VAL A 5 -40.13 -18.17 -6.19
CA VAL A 5 -39.60 -16.96 -6.82
C VAL A 5 -38.69 -16.21 -5.87
N ILE A 6 -39.03 -16.20 -4.59
CA ILE A 6 -38.22 -15.58 -3.56
C ILE A 6 -36.87 -16.32 -3.38
N LEU A 7 -36.90 -17.64 -3.44
CA LEU A 7 -35.70 -18.49 -3.38
C LEU A 7 -34.78 -18.23 -4.56
N LEU A 8 -35.33 -18.06 -5.76
CA LEU A 8 -34.53 -17.71 -6.93
C LEU A 8 -33.85 -16.34 -6.77
N SER A 9 -34.56 -15.40 -6.15
CA SER A 9 -34.00 -14.09 -5.87
C SER A 9 -32.83 -14.16 -4.90
N VAL A 10 -32.93 -15.02 -3.89
CA VAL A 10 -31.85 -15.24 -2.93
C VAL A 10 -30.63 -15.88 -3.61
N MET A 11 -30.85 -16.80 -4.52
CA MET A 11 -29.76 -17.41 -5.26
C MET A 11 -29.02 -16.41 -6.15
N LEU A 12 -29.75 -15.45 -6.70
CA LEU A 12 -29.13 -14.37 -7.46
C LEU A 12 -28.21 -13.53 -6.61
N PHE A 13 -28.54 -13.35 -5.34
CA PHE A 13 -27.65 -12.66 -4.41
C PHE A 13 -26.35 -13.42 -4.16
N ILE A 14 -26.42 -14.74 -4.07
CA ILE A 14 -25.24 -15.57 -3.89
C ILE A 14 -24.33 -15.47 -5.11
N VAL A 15 -24.89 -15.44 -6.30
CA VAL A 15 -24.10 -15.26 -7.54
C VAL A 15 -23.44 -13.88 -7.56
N ALA A 16 -24.12 -12.85 -7.05
CA ALA A 16 -23.52 -11.53 -6.93
C ALA A 16 -22.34 -11.53 -5.96
N CYS A 17 -22.34 -12.35 -4.91
CA CYS A 17 -21.22 -12.49 -4.00
C CYS A 17 -20.00 -13.15 -4.66
N GLU A 18 -20.23 -14.06 -5.61
CA GLU A 18 -19.14 -14.66 -6.36
C GLU A 18 -18.43 -13.66 -7.26
N LYS A 19 -19.13 -12.64 -7.74
CA LYS A 19 -18.51 -11.56 -8.49
C LYS A 19 -17.56 -10.75 -7.63
N GLY A 20 -17.73 -10.73 -6.33
CA GLY A 20 -16.79 -10.11 -5.40
C GLY A 20 -15.42 -10.74 -5.44
N ASN A 21 -15.30 -12.01 -5.83
CA ASN A 21 -14.02 -12.69 -5.96
C ASN A 21 -13.20 -12.17 -7.14
N GLU A 22 -13.83 -11.61 -8.16
CA GLU A 22 -13.13 -11.01 -9.28
C GLU A 22 -12.46 -9.69 -8.89
N GLU A 23 -12.99 -8.99 -7.88
CA GLU A 23 -12.41 -7.78 -7.35
C GLU A 23 -11.11 -8.03 -6.58
N MET A 24 -10.84 -9.29 -6.22
CA MET A 24 -9.62 -9.67 -5.53
C MET A 24 -8.42 -9.81 -6.46
N LYS A 25 -8.51 -9.35 -7.71
CA LYS A 25 -7.41 -9.42 -8.66
C LYS A 25 -6.33 -8.40 -8.36
N GLU A 26 -6.69 -7.26 -7.79
CA GLU A 26 -5.71 -6.25 -7.41
C GLU A 26 -5.44 -6.30 -5.92
N ALA A 27 -4.25 -5.89 -5.52
CA ALA A 27 -3.92 -5.65 -4.13
C ALA A 27 -3.99 -4.16 -3.85
N LYS A 28 -4.23 -3.82 -2.59
CA LYS A 28 -4.24 -2.43 -2.15
C LYS A 28 -3.40 -2.31 -0.89
N VAL A 29 -2.55 -1.30 -0.86
CA VAL A 29 -1.78 -0.98 0.34
C VAL A 29 -2.20 0.41 0.82
N VAL A 30 -2.55 0.48 2.08
CA VAL A 30 -2.95 1.71 2.75
C VAL A 30 -1.85 2.06 3.74
N VAL A 31 -1.15 3.16 3.50
CA VAL A 31 -0.04 3.59 4.35
C VAL A 31 -0.49 4.77 5.20
N ALA A 32 -0.54 4.57 6.51
CA ALA A 32 -0.88 5.63 7.45
C ALA A 32 0.41 6.23 8.01
N VAL A 33 0.52 7.55 7.97
CA VAL A 33 1.70 8.26 8.45
C VAL A 33 1.33 9.10 9.67
N TYR A 34 2.09 8.91 10.75
CA TYR A 34 1.90 9.59 12.02
C TYR A 34 3.17 10.31 12.43
N ASP A 35 3.01 11.41 13.17
CA ASP A 35 4.16 12.06 13.80
C ASP A 35 4.54 11.31 15.10
N GLU A 36 5.54 11.81 15.80
CA GLU A 36 6.03 11.19 17.03
C GLU A 36 4.98 11.12 18.15
N ASN A 37 3.98 12.02 18.09
CA ASN A 37 2.89 12.08 19.07
C ASN A 37 1.69 11.23 18.66
N GLY A 38 1.75 10.56 17.52
CA GLY A 38 0.67 9.73 17.03
C GLY A 38 -0.39 10.49 16.24
N LYS A 39 -0.15 11.75 15.89
CA LYS A 39 -1.06 12.53 15.06
C LYS A 39 -0.84 12.22 13.60
N ILE A 40 -1.92 12.23 12.83
CA ILE A 40 -1.84 12.01 11.38
C ILE A 40 -1.04 13.13 10.71
N VAL A 41 -0.31 12.77 9.66
CA VAL A 41 0.47 13.72 8.87
C VAL A 41 -0.07 13.74 7.45
N THR A 42 -0.51 14.92 6.99
CA THR A 42 -1.14 15.08 5.68
C THR A 42 -0.16 15.65 4.66
N GLY A 43 -0.40 15.35 3.37
CA GLY A 43 0.39 15.92 2.28
C GLY A 43 1.82 15.42 2.19
N VAL A 44 2.13 14.30 2.82
CA VAL A 44 3.48 13.74 2.84
C VAL A 44 3.62 12.73 1.71
N PRO A 45 4.64 12.86 0.85
CA PRO A 45 4.90 11.83 -0.16
C PRO A 45 5.38 10.53 0.48
N VAL A 46 4.72 9.44 0.13
CA VAL A 46 5.15 8.09 0.51
C VAL A 46 5.66 7.41 -0.75
N LYS A 47 6.89 6.95 -0.70
CA LYS A 47 7.55 6.28 -1.81
C LYS A 47 7.44 4.78 -1.61
N MET A 48 7.09 4.06 -2.67
CA MET A 48 7.04 2.61 -2.65
C MET A 48 8.13 2.05 -3.54
N TYR A 49 8.90 1.10 -3.02
CA TYR A 49 9.96 0.43 -3.75
C TYR A 49 9.70 -1.06 -3.81
N ASN A 50 9.81 -1.64 -5.02
CA ASN A 50 9.82 -3.09 -5.14
C ASN A 50 11.20 -3.62 -4.70
N GLU A 51 11.35 -4.93 -4.68
CA GLU A 51 12.56 -5.58 -4.16
C GLU A 51 13.82 -5.11 -4.88
N LYS A 52 13.74 -4.98 -6.20
CA LYS A 52 14.87 -4.56 -7.03
C LYS A 52 15.22 -3.10 -6.81
N ASP A 53 14.21 -2.24 -6.85
CA ASP A 53 14.41 -0.79 -6.73
C ASP A 53 14.87 -0.41 -5.33
N TYR A 54 14.42 -1.13 -4.31
CA TYR A 54 14.85 -0.85 -2.94
C TYR A 54 16.33 -1.16 -2.73
N LYS A 55 16.86 -2.18 -3.37
CA LYS A 55 18.29 -2.48 -3.29
C LYS A 55 19.13 -1.35 -3.86
N ILE A 56 18.64 -0.70 -4.91
CA ILE A 56 19.30 0.46 -5.49
C ILE A 56 19.18 1.65 -4.53
N PHE A 57 17.99 1.85 -3.96
CA PHE A 57 17.75 2.92 -3.00
C PHE A 57 18.66 2.82 -1.77
N GLU A 58 18.92 1.62 -1.28
CA GLU A 58 19.82 1.41 -0.14
C GLU A 58 21.23 1.95 -0.39
N LYS A 59 21.65 1.99 -1.64
CA LYS A 59 22.96 2.51 -2.04
C LYS A 59 22.90 3.98 -2.42
N ASP A 60 21.74 4.46 -2.86
CA ASP A 60 21.55 5.82 -3.33
C ASP A 60 20.12 6.28 -2.95
N ASN A 61 20.02 7.08 -1.90
CA ASN A 61 18.74 7.55 -1.38
C ASN A 61 18.01 8.53 -2.30
N LEU A 62 18.60 8.92 -3.41
CA LEU A 62 17.98 9.73 -4.43
C LEU A 62 17.34 8.89 -5.54
N THR A 63 17.39 7.57 -5.43
CA THR A 63 16.78 6.66 -6.39
C THR A 63 15.27 6.91 -6.47
N LEU A 64 14.76 6.99 -7.70
CA LEU A 64 13.33 7.19 -7.92
C LEU A 64 12.54 5.98 -7.44
N PRO A 65 11.38 6.20 -6.81
CA PRO A 65 10.55 5.10 -6.34
C PRO A 65 9.87 4.36 -7.49
N THR A 66 9.46 3.12 -7.20
CA THR A 66 8.62 2.35 -8.11
C THR A 66 7.26 3.02 -8.28
N ALA A 67 6.72 3.58 -7.18
CA ALA A 67 5.50 4.36 -7.20
C ALA A 67 5.53 5.36 -6.04
N ILE A 68 4.68 6.38 -6.13
CA ILE A 68 4.60 7.41 -5.09
C ILE A 68 3.14 7.83 -4.91
N ALA A 69 2.74 8.07 -3.66
CA ALA A 69 1.44 8.60 -3.32
C ALA A 69 1.58 9.53 -2.12
N GLN A 70 0.75 10.58 -2.07
CA GLN A 70 0.75 11.50 -0.95
C GLN A 70 -0.33 11.14 0.06
N THR A 71 -0.07 11.39 1.34
CA THR A 71 -1.10 11.22 2.37
C THR A 71 -2.20 12.24 2.18
N ASN A 72 -3.44 11.78 2.37
CA ASN A 72 -4.64 12.62 2.28
C ASN A 72 -4.94 13.29 3.62
N GLU A 73 -6.13 13.87 3.75
CA GLU A 73 -6.57 14.55 4.98
C GLU A 73 -6.64 13.61 6.19
N SER A 74 -6.76 12.32 5.95
CA SER A 74 -6.76 11.30 6.99
C SER A 74 -5.37 10.76 7.29
N GLY A 75 -4.33 11.30 6.66
CA GLY A 75 -2.96 10.84 6.85
C GLY A 75 -2.66 9.53 6.16
N ILE A 76 -3.39 9.22 5.09
CA ILE A 76 -3.32 7.94 4.41
C ILE A 76 -2.90 8.11 2.95
N ALA A 77 -1.87 7.38 2.55
CA ALA A 77 -1.47 7.21 1.16
C ALA A 77 -1.91 5.83 0.69
N THR A 78 -2.52 5.75 -0.48
CA THR A 78 -3.06 4.50 -1.01
C THR A 78 -2.35 4.11 -2.29
N PHE A 79 -1.94 2.85 -2.36
CA PHE A 79 -1.34 2.25 -3.55
C PHE A 79 -2.22 1.12 -4.03
N VAL A 80 -2.57 1.15 -5.32
CA VAL A 80 -3.32 0.07 -5.96
C VAL A 80 -2.35 -0.68 -6.87
N LEU A 81 -2.30 -1.99 -6.69
CA LEU A 81 -1.37 -2.85 -7.40
C LEU A 81 -2.16 -3.79 -8.31
N PRO A 82 -2.31 -3.45 -9.60
CA PRO A 82 -3.02 -4.33 -10.52
C PRO A 82 -2.32 -5.68 -10.64
N ARG A 83 -3.12 -6.74 -10.66
CA ARG A 83 -2.59 -8.09 -10.69
C ARG A 83 -1.73 -8.36 -11.93
N GLU A 84 -2.12 -7.83 -13.06
CA GLU A 84 -1.42 -8.04 -14.33
C GLU A 84 -0.01 -7.45 -14.31
N GLU A 85 0.22 -6.42 -13.51
CA GLU A 85 1.54 -5.78 -13.42
C GLU A 85 2.40 -6.37 -12.31
N TRP A 86 1.78 -6.68 -11.17
CA TRP A 86 2.54 -6.96 -9.95
C TRP A 86 2.59 -8.44 -9.58
N PHE A 87 1.59 -9.22 -9.99
CA PHE A 87 1.42 -10.60 -9.54
C PHE A 87 1.29 -11.58 -10.71
N THR A 88 2.08 -11.36 -11.76
CA THR A 88 2.05 -12.24 -12.94
C THR A 88 2.73 -13.57 -12.70
N THR A 89 3.81 -13.57 -11.93
CA THR A 89 4.61 -14.78 -11.66
C THR A 89 4.59 -15.18 -10.19
N GLN A 90 4.20 -14.27 -9.31
CA GLN A 90 4.18 -14.49 -7.87
C GLN A 90 2.89 -13.95 -7.29
N SER A 91 2.32 -14.66 -6.32
CA SER A 91 1.12 -14.19 -5.61
C SER A 91 1.45 -13.25 -4.46
N GLN A 92 2.71 -13.14 -4.08
CA GLN A 92 3.18 -12.27 -3.01
C GLN A 92 4.39 -11.48 -3.46
N ARG A 93 4.45 -10.22 -3.02
CA ARG A 93 5.56 -9.32 -3.29
C ARG A 93 5.96 -8.63 -1.99
N PHE A 94 7.26 -8.48 -1.77
CA PHE A 94 7.75 -7.70 -0.65
C PHE A 94 8.03 -6.27 -1.12
N LEU A 95 7.35 -5.31 -0.51
CA LEU A 95 7.45 -3.90 -0.87
C LEU A 95 7.93 -3.10 0.33
N THR A 96 8.69 -2.05 0.08
CA THR A 96 9.18 -1.15 1.12
C THR A 96 8.60 0.24 0.87
N PHE A 97 8.04 0.82 1.93
CA PHE A 97 7.43 2.13 1.90
C PHE A 97 8.32 3.09 2.67
N VAL A 98 8.59 4.23 2.08
CA VAL A 98 9.60 5.17 2.58
C VAL A 98 9.02 6.57 2.64
N VAL A 99 9.21 7.23 3.78
CA VAL A 99 9.04 8.68 3.90
C VAL A 99 10.43 9.25 4.10
N GLN A 100 10.78 10.25 3.29
CA GLN A 100 12.10 10.85 3.33
C GLN A 100 11.97 12.36 3.43
N GLU A 101 12.70 12.95 4.36
CA GLU A 101 12.83 14.40 4.48
C GLU A 101 14.27 14.80 4.17
N GLY A 102 14.41 15.83 3.35
CA GLY A 102 15.72 16.26 2.88
C GLY A 102 16.28 15.33 1.82
N GLY A 103 17.48 15.60 1.40
CA GLY A 103 18.19 14.82 0.41
C GLY A 103 19.65 15.14 0.41
N GLY A 104 20.45 14.26 -0.17
CA GLY A 104 21.88 14.41 -0.19
C GLY A 104 22.55 13.59 0.91
N PRO A 105 23.88 13.60 0.94
CA PRO A 105 24.65 12.67 1.79
C PRO A 105 24.58 12.99 3.28
N ASP A 106 24.37 14.25 3.66
CA ASP A 106 24.56 14.65 5.05
C ASP A 106 23.34 15.26 5.73
N ASN A 107 22.23 15.39 5.01
CA ASN A 107 21.08 16.11 5.55
C ASN A 107 19.77 15.50 5.09
N TYR A 108 19.52 14.28 5.54
CA TYR A 108 18.27 13.60 5.24
C TYR A 108 17.84 12.73 6.43
N GLN A 109 16.55 12.46 6.51
CA GLN A 109 15.96 11.50 7.42
C GLN A 109 15.09 10.55 6.61
N ILE A 110 15.16 9.27 6.92
CA ILE A 110 14.42 8.23 6.21
C ILE A 110 13.72 7.34 7.23
N TRP A 111 12.42 7.18 7.02
CA TRP A 111 11.60 6.20 7.76
C TRP A 111 11.11 5.19 6.74
N SER A 112 11.23 3.93 7.06
CA SER A 112 10.83 2.87 6.14
C SER A 112 10.09 1.75 6.86
N SER A 113 9.22 1.07 6.10
CA SER A 113 8.50 -0.10 6.57
C SER A 113 8.34 -1.08 5.42
N GLY A 114 8.80 -2.30 5.62
CA GLY A 114 8.65 -3.37 4.64
C GLY A 114 7.42 -4.20 4.94
N LYS A 115 6.76 -4.67 3.89
CA LYS A 115 5.55 -5.47 4.03
C LYS A 115 5.39 -6.45 2.87
N THR A 116 5.00 -7.68 3.19
CA THR A 116 4.60 -8.64 2.17
C THR A 116 3.16 -8.34 1.76
N VAL A 117 2.96 -8.13 0.47
CA VAL A 117 1.66 -7.83 -0.11
C VAL A 117 1.23 -9.00 -0.97
N GLU A 118 0.02 -9.48 -0.73
CA GLU A 118 -0.56 -10.63 -1.42
C GLU A 118 -1.61 -10.16 -2.41
N ALA A 119 -1.63 -10.79 -3.59
CA ALA A 119 -2.63 -10.50 -4.62
C ALA A 119 -4.04 -10.62 -4.04
N GLY A 120 -4.88 -9.67 -4.34
CA GLY A 120 -6.28 -9.65 -3.90
C GLY A 120 -6.51 -9.25 -2.47
N LYS A 121 -5.48 -8.83 -1.77
CA LYS A 121 -5.58 -8.43 -0.34
C LYS A 121 -5.41 -6.94 -0.17
N VAL A 122 -5.98 -6.43 0.92
CA VAL A 122 -5.75 -5.07 1.40
C VAL A 122 -4.82 -5.16 2.59
N VAL A 123 -3.73 -4.41 2.55
CA VAL A 123 -2.71 -4.42 3.60
C VAL A 123 -2.57 -3.02 4.16
N LYS A 124 -2.45 -2.92 5.46
CA LYS A 124 -2.19 -1.65 6.14
C LYS A 124 -0.75 -1.58 6.60
N VAL A 125 -0.11 -0.44 6.36
CA VAL A 125 1.25 -0.15 6.79
C VAL A 125 1.21 1.14 7.61
N ASP A 126 1.87 1.14 8.76
CA ASP A 126 1.98 2.33 9.61
C ASP A 126 3.43 2.81 9.60
N ILE A 127 3.62 4.11 9.36
CA ILE A 127 4.91 4.77 9.45
C ILE A 127 4.80 5.89 10.45
N ARG A 128 5.63 5.85 11.50
CA ARG A 128 5.70 6.89 12.50
C ARG A 128 6.97 7.71 12.30
N LEU A 129 6.81 9.01 12.12
CA LEU A 129 7.92 9.93 11.91
C LEU A 129 8.51 10.31 13.26
N THR A 130 9.39 9.47 13.77
CA THR A 130 10.09 9.74 15.01
C THR A 130 11.30 10.64 14.73
N GLN A 131 11.70 11.43 15.74
CA GLN A 131 12.92 12.21 15.59
C GLN A 131 14.13 11.31 15.81
N PHE A 132 15.13 11.49 14.96
CA PHE A 132 16.39 10.81 15.17
C PHE A 132 17.17 11.54 16.25
N PRO A 133 17.86 10.79 17.13
CA PRO A 133 18.75 11.43 18.10
C PRO A 133 19.90 12.10 17.35
N ASN A 134 20.21 13.32 17.74
CA ASN A 134 21.34 14.08 17.19
C ASN A 134 22.67 13.56 17.76
#